data_fda0d7642862cf89ed78b6c4e2172cdc
#
_entry.id   fda0d7642862cf89ed78b6c4e2172cdc
#
_cell.length_a   1.000
_cell.length_b   1.000
_cell.length_c   1.000
_cell.angle_alpha   90.00
_cell.angle_beta   90.00
_cell.angle_gamma   90.00
#
_symmetry.space_group_name_H-M   'P 1'
#
loop_
_entity.id
_entity.type
_entity.pdbx_description
1 polymer ?
#
loop_
_entity_poly.entity_id
_entity_poly.type
_entity_poly.pdbx_seq_one_letter_code
_entity_poly.pdbx_strand_id
1 'polypeptide(L)'
;MKDLVKKANRPDQFYISSAATSTEEIGNSIYPPARRKLREHGIVADGHRARRMERRDYQDYDYLIGMEQYNIRNMMRILGGDPGGKVRRLLDFTDGPGDIDDPWYTDDFDTTYQEILRGCRVLLDKLTIEL
;
A
#
# COMPACT_ATOMS: atom_id res chain seq x y z
N MET A 1 -3.40 5.06 -3.83
CA MET A 1 -4.01 5.87 -2.73
C MET A 1 -3.79 7.38 -2.91
N LYS A 2 -2.57 7.83 -3.14
CA LYS A 2 -2.30 9.28 -3.34
C LYS A 2 -3.16 9.92 -4.42
N ASP A 3 -3.37 9.21 -5.54
CA ASP A 3 -4.19 9.69 -6.64
C ASP A 3 -5.67 9.86 -6.22
N LEU A 4 -6.21 8.90 -5.47
CA LEU A 4 -7.59 8.96 -4.97
C LEU A 4 -7.79 10.11 -3.99
N VAL A 5 -6.84 10.33 -3.09
CA VAL A 5 -6.87 11.43 -2.12
C VAL A 5 -6.88 12.77 -2.84
N LYS A 6 -6.06 12.91 -3.86
CA LYS A 6 -6.00 14.12 -4.70
C LYS A 6 -7.33 14.37 -5.42
N LYS A 7 -7.90 13.32 -6.03
CA LYS A 7 -9.20 13.41 -6.72
C LYS A 7 -10.36 13.75 -5.77
N ALA A 8 -10.24 13.37 -4.50
CA ALA A 8 -11.22 13.68 -3.47
C ALA A 8 -11.01 15.06 -2.82
N ASN A 9 -10.02 15.84 -3.29
CA ASN A 9 -9.66 17.16 -2.76
C ASN A 9 -9.26 17.12 -1.27
N ARG A 10 -8.57 16.07 -0.83
CA ARG A 10 -8.15 15.89 0.57
C ARG A 10 -6.64 15.66 0.74
N PRO A 11 -5.75 16.23 -0.10
CA PRO A 11 -4.31 15.91 -0.02
C PRO A 11 -3.68 16.34 1.30
N ASP A 12 -4.21 17.37 1.96
CA ASP A 12 -3.69 17.88 3.22
C ASP A 12 -4.10 17.07 4.46
N GLN A 13 -5.07 16.14 4.30
CA GLN A 13 -5.57 15.32 5.40
C GLN A 13 -4.87 13.98 5.52
N PHE A 14 -4.04 13.62 4.54
CA PHE A 14 -3.39 12.31 4.47
C PHE A 14 -1.91 12.46 4.16
N TYR A 15 -1.08 11.76 4.94
CA TYR A 15 0.33 11.57 4.63
C TYR A 15 0.51 10.09 4.24
N ILE A 16 0.85 9.84 2.98
CA ILE A 16 0.90 8.51 2.41
C ILE A 16 2.31 8.22 1.92
N SER A 17 2.87 7.10 2.35
CA SER A 17 4.20 6.66 1.98
C SER A 17 4.20 5.16 1.76
N SER A 18 5.21 4.64 1.08
CA SER A 18 5.40 3.21 0.90
C SER A 18 6.76 2.78 1.38
N ALA A 19 6.87 1.51 1.78
CA ALA A 19 8.12 0.93 2.24
C ALA A 19 8.17 -0.56 1.86
N ALA A 20 9.38 -1.07 1.69
CA ALA A 20 9.62 -2.49 1.44
C ALA A 20 9.89 -3.22 2.75
N THR A 21 9.53 -4.51 2.80
CA THR A 21 9.84 -5.38 3.94
C THR A 21 11.09 -6.24 3.70
N SER A 22 11.70 -6.11 2.52
CA SER A 22 12.98 -6.74 2.18
C SER A 22 13.97 -5.69 1.69
N THR A 23 15.26 -6.07 1.58
CA THR A 23 16.32 -5.17 1.13
C THR A 23 16.58 -5.24 -0.37
N GLU A 24 15.95 -6.18 -1.08
CA GLU A 24 16.26 -6.48 -2.48
C GLU A 24 15.97 -5.32 -3.43
N GLU A 25 14.91 -4.53 -3.14
CA GLU A 25 14.43 -3.48 -4.02
C GLU A 25 14.74 -2.06 -3.52
N ILE A 26 15.54 -1.91 -2.46
CA ILE A 26 15.86 -0.59 -1.91
C ILE A 26 16.56 0.27 -2.96
N GLY A 27 16.03 1.48 -3.16
CA GLY A 27 16.56 2.43 -4.13
C GLY A 27 16.07 2.21 -5.55
N ASN A 28 15.44 1.09 -5.84
CA ASN A 28 14.93 0.80 -7.17
C ASN A 28 13.63 1.58 -7.45
N SER A 29 13.44 1.95 -8.71
CA SER A 29 12.18 2.51 -9.17
C SER A 29 11.10 1.44 -9.25
N ILE A 30 9.85 1.85 -9.47
CA ILE A 30 8.73 0.94 -9.68
C ILE A 30 9.04 0.00 -10.84
N TYR A 31 8.75 -1.29 -10.66
CA TYR A 31 8.90 -2.33 -11.67
C TYR A 31 8.20 -1.89 -12.99
N PRO A 32 8.89 -1.93 -14.14
CA PRO A 32 8.37 -1.35 -15.38
C PRO A 32 6.96 -1.77 -15.78
N PRO A 33 6.55 -3.06 -15.72
CA PRO A 33 5.16 -3.44 -16.02
C PRO A 33 4.14 -2.78 -15.09
N ALA A 34 4.46 -2.64 -13.79
CA ALA A 34 3.58 -1.96 -12.84
C ALA A 34 3.47 -0.47 -13.17
N ARG A 35 4.58 0.18 -13.52
CA ARG A 35 4.60 1.58 -13.92
C ARG A 35 3.76 1.81 -15.17
N ARG A 36 3.85 0.91 -16.16
CA ARG A 36 3.03 0.98 -17.37
C ARG A 36 1.54 0.86 -17.05
N LYS A 37 1.17 -0.07 -16.16
CA LYS A 37 -0.22 -0.24 -15.74
C LYS A 37 -0.77 1.02 -15.07
N LEU A 38 0.00 1.66 -14.20
CA LEU A 38 -0.39 2.92 -13.58
C LEU A 38 -0.60 4.02 -14.62
N ARG A 39 0.29 4.12 -15.62
CA ARG A 39 0.16 5.10 -16.70
C ARG A 39 -1.09 4.90 -17.54
N GLU A 40 -1.50 3.66 -17.79
CA GLU A 40 -2.75 3.35 -18.49
C GLU A 40 -3.97 3.97 -17.79
N HIS A 41 -3.87 4.17 -16.48
CA HIS A 41 -4.92 4.77 -15.66
C HIS A 41 -4.63 6.23 -15.30
N GLY A 42 -3.68 6.86 -15.98
CA GLY A 42 -3.35 8.27 -15.77
C GLY A 42 -2.53 8.56 -14.51
N ILE A 43 -1.92 7.54 -13.92
CA ILE A 43 -1.12 7.70 -12.70
C ILE A 43 0.37 7.68 -13.06
N VAL A 44 1.07 8.76 -12.73
CA VAL A 44 2.52 8.89 -12.96
C VAL A 44 3.24 8.74 -11.63
N ALA A 45 4.19 7.81 -11.57
CA ALA A 45 4.95 7.52 -10.36
C ALA A 45 6.46 7.37 -10.64
N ASP A 46 6.97 8.14 -11.60
CA ASP A 46 8.33 8.00 -12.10
C ASP A 46 9.41 8.34 -11.06
N GLY A 47 9.09 9.18 -10.08
CA GLY A 47 10.03 9.57 -9.02
C GLY A 47 10.09 8.63 -7.84
N HIS A 48 9.25 7.61 -7.82
CA HIS A 48 9.18 6.68 -6.68
C HIS A 48 10.43 5.80 -6.60
N ARG A 49 10.95 5.63 -5.38
CA ARG A 49 12.04 4.71 -5.06
C ARG A 49 11.67 3.91 -3.81
N ALA A 50 12.01 2.63 -3.81
CA ALA A 50 11.74 1.77 -2.66
C ALA A 50 12.66 2.16 -1.49
N ARG A 51 12.08 2.24 -0.28
CA ARG A 51 12.82 2.31 0.97
C ARG A 51 12.41 1.15 1.86
N ARG A 52 13.28 0.79 2.79
CA ARG A 52 12.96 -0.28 3.74
C ARG A 52 12.15 0.28 4.92
N MET A 53 11.14 -0.49 5.36
CA MET A 53 10.42 -0.19 6.60
C MET A 53 11.35 -0.27 7.79
N GLU A 54 11.18 0.66 8.73
CA GLU A 54 11.94 0.74 9.98
C GLU A 54 11.00 0.64 11.18
N ARG A 55 11.55 0.26 12.34
CA ARG A 55 10.76 0.13 13.56
C ARG A 55 10.03 1.42 13.96
N ARG A 56 10.64 2.58 13.74
CA ARG A 56 10.04 3.89 14.04
C ARG A 56 8.80 4.20 13.20
N ASP A 57 8.63 3.54 12.05
CA ASP A 57 7.44 3.72 11.21
C ASP A 57 6.16 3.39 11.98
N TYR A 58 6.24 2.53 12.98
CA TYR A 58 5.08 2.21 13.81
C TYR A 58 4.55 3.43 14.57
N GLN A 59 5.41 4.30 15.03
CA GLN A 59 5.00 5.52 15.73
C GLN A 59 4.62 6.65 14.79
N ASP A 60 5.25 6.68 13.61
CA ASP A 60 5.08 7.78 12.65
C ASP A 60 3.77 7.67 11.85
N TYR A 61 3.17 6.48 11.75
CA TYR A 61 1.98 6.25 10.92
C TYR A 61 0.83 5.69 11.74
N ASP A 62 -0.39 6.09 11.38
CA ASP A 62 -1.61 5.58 12.01
C ASP A 62 -2.00 4.20 11.49
N TYR A 63 -1.66 3.90 10.22
CA TYR A 63 -1.98 2.65 9.55
C TYR A 63 -0.74 2.13 8.82
N LEU A 64 -0.49 0.83 8.97
CA LEU A 64 0.61 0.13 8.33
C LEU A 64 0.01 -1.04 7.56
N ILE A 65 -0.05 -0.90 6.23
CA ILE A 65 -0.90 -1.75 5.39
C ILE A 65 -0.04 -2.56 4.43
N GLY A 66 -0.23 -3.88 4.47
CA GLY A 66 0.37 -4.81 3.52
C GLY A 66 -0.67 -5.33 2.54
N MET A 67 -0.20 -5.94 1.47
CA MET A 67 -1.07 -6.52 0.44
C MET A 67 -1.40 -7.97 0.75
N GLU A 68 -0.46 -8.72 1.33
CA GLU A 68 -0.53 -10.17 1.58
C GLU A 68 -0.14 -10.50 3.01
N GLN A 69 -0.55 -11.68 3.47
CA GLN A 69 -0.15 -12.17 4.79
C GLN A 69 1.37 -12.27 4.92
N TYR A 70 2.08 -12.56 3.84
CA TYR A 70 3.54 -12.56 3.80
C TYR A 70 4.11 -11.20 4.20
N ASN A 71 3.53 -10.10 3.70
CA ASN A 71 3.93 -8.75 4.09
C ASN A 71 3.68 -8.51 5.58
N ILE A 72 2.54 -8.95 6.09
CA ILE A 72 2.18 -8.77 7.51
C ILE A 72 3.22 -9.45 8.41
N ARG A 73 3.60 -10.68 8.09
CA ARG A 73 4.61 -11.42 8.86
C ARG A 73 5.96 -10.70 8.87
N ASN A 74 6.39 -10.19 7.72
CA ASN A 74 7.65 -9.44 7.62
C ASN A 74 7.56 -8.10 8.38
N MET A 75 6.43 -7.42 8.29
CA MET A 75 6.20 -6.18 9.02
C MET A 75 6.26 -6.42 10.54
N MET A 76 5.60 -7.46 11.03
CA MET A 76 5.62 -7.79 12.46
C MET A 76 7.02 -8.10 12.95
N ARG A 77 7.85 -8.74 12.13
CA ARG A 77 9.25 -9.02 12.46
C ARG A 77 10.07 -7.73 12.58
N ILE A 78 9.87 -6.78 11.66
CA ILE A 78 10.59 -5.50 11.66
C ILE A 78 10.13 -4.62 12.82
N LEU A 79 8.81 -4.53 13.02
CA LEU A 79 8.20 -3.64 14.01
C LEU A 79 8.28 -4.19 15.44
N GLY A 80 8.42 -5.50 15.60
CA GLY A 80 8.47 -6.15 16.90
C GLY A 80 7.12 -6.38 17.57
N GLY A 81 6.03 -6.14 16.87
CA GLY A 81 4.67 -6.34 17.36
C GLY A 81 3.70 -5.28 16.84
N ASP A 82 2.45 -5.36 17.29
CA ASP A 82 1.39 -4.44 16.89
C ASP A 82 0.44 -4.13 18.06
N PRO A 83 0.93 -3.46 19.12
CA PRO A 83 0.08 -3.19 20.30
C PRO A 83 -1.11 -2.26 20.01
N GLY A 84 -1.00 -1.40 19.00
CA GLY A 84 -2.06 -0.44 18.64
C GLY A 84 -3.02 -0.93 17.56
N GLY A 85 -2.86 -2.16 17.04
CA GLY A 85 -3.73 -2.68 15.98
C GLY A 85 -3.62 -1.93 14.67
N LYS A 86 -2.43 -1.41 14.34
CA LYS A 86 -2.20 -0.61 13.13
C LYS A 86 -1.91 -1.44 11.88
N VAL A 87 -1.44 -2.68 12.04
CA VAL A 87 -0.96 -3.53 10.95
C VAL A 87 -2.12 -4.35 10.38
N ARG A 88 -2.43 -4.13 9.10
CA ARG A 88 -3.56 -4.79 8.43
C ARG A 88 -3.25 -5.03 6.96
N ARG A 89 -3.99 -5.99 6.35
CA ARG A 89 -3.98 -6.12 4.89
C ARG A 89 -4.97 -5.14 4.27
N LEU A 90 -4.69 -4.69 3.06
CA LEU A 90 -5.55 -3.71 2.40
C LEU A 90 -6.98 -4.22 2.20
N LEU A 91 -7.16 -5.46 1.73
CA LEU A 91 -8.48 -6.03 1.50
C LEU A 91 -9.25 -6.37 2.79
N ASP A 92 -8.60 -6.37 3.96
CA ASP A 92 -9.29 -6.57 5.24
C ASP A 92 -10.26 -5.44 5.57
N PHE A 93 -10.13 -4.29 4.92
CA PHE A 93 -11.08 -3.19 5.06
C PHE A 93 -12.34 -3.36 4.19
N THR A 94 -12.36 -4.37 3.31
CA THR A 94 -13.44 -4.63 2.36
C THR A 94 -14.31 -5.82 2.82
N ASP A 95 -15.42 -6.05 2.10
CA ASP A 95 -16.29 -7.21 2.32
C ASP A 95 -15.64 -8.52 1.88
N GLY A 96 -14.57 -8.46 1.06
CA GLY A 96 -13.83 -9.63 0.62
C GLY A 96 -12.39 -9.61 1.14
N PRO A 97 -12.18 -9.86 2.45
CA PRO A 97 -10.82 -9.85 3.02
C PRO A 97 -9.94 -10.91 2.39
N GLY A 98 -8.65 -10.68 2.44
CA GLY A 98 -7.67 -11.62 1.91
C GLY A 98 -6.41 -10.94 1.37
N ASP A 99 -5.64 -11.73 0.64
CA ASP A 99 -4.41 -11.26 0.03
C ASP A 99 -4.68 -10.68 -1.36
N ILE A 100 -3.85 -9.71 -1.74
CA ILE A 100 -3.71 -9.26 -3.13
C ILE A 100 -2.43 -9.90 -3.65
N ASP A 101 -2.56 -10.77 -4.65
CA ASP A 101 -1.42 -11.51 -5.19
C ASP A 101 -0.41 -10.57 -5.86
N ASP A 102 0.87 -10.86 -5.64
CA ASP A 102 1.96 -10.11 -6.25
C ASP A 102 2.00 -10.42 -7.75
N PRO A 103 1.83 -9.43 -8.64
CA PRO A 103 1.81 -9.65 -10.09
C PRO A 103 3.18 -10.05 -10.65
N TRP A 104 4.26 -9.94 -9.88
CA TRP A 104 5.55 -10.51 -10.25
C TRP A 104 5.44 -12.01 -10.48
N TYR A 105 4.61 -12.72 -9.67
CA TYR A 105 4.41 -14.18 -9.77
C TYR A 105 3.26 -14.56 -10.68
N THR A 106 2.19 -13.77 -10.72
CA THR A 106 0.98 -14.09 -11.49
C THR A 106 0.98 -13.49 -12.89
N ASP A 107 1.77 -12.45 -13.12
CA ASP A 107 1.78 -11.63 -14.34
C ASP A 107 0.41 -10.99 -14.65
N ASP A 108 -0.50 -10.97 -13.69
CA ASP A 108 -1.83 -10.40 -13.83
C ASP A 108 -1.93 -9.04 -13.17
N PHE A 109 -1.39 -8.02 -13.84
CA PHE A 109 -1.37 -6.65 -13.35
C PHE A 109 -2.76 -6.01 -13.35
N ASP A 110 -3.66 -6.45 -14.21
CA ASP A 110 -5.02 -5.90 -14.27
C ASP A 110 -5.82 -6.26 -13.02
N THR A 111 -5.83 -7.54 -12.63
CA THR A 111 -6.50 -7.98 -11.41
C THR A 111 -5.91 -7.32 -10.18
N THR A 112 -4.58 -7.27 -10.09
CA THR A 112 -3.90 -6.61 -8.97
C THR A 112 -4.28 -5.14 -8.88
N TYR A 113 -4.29 -4.42 -10.00
CA TYR A 113 -4.69 -3.01 -10.03
C TYR A 113 -6.11 -2.83 -9.50
N GLN A 114 -7.06 -3.65 -9.99
CA GLN A 114 -8.47 -3.54 -9.57
C GLN A 114 -8.65 -3.85 -8.08
N GLU A 115 -7.97 -4.85 -7.57
CA GLU A 115 -8.04 -5.20 -6.15
C GLU A 115 -7.45 -4.10 -5.26
N ILE A 116 -6.32 -3.51 -5.64
CA ILE A 116 -5.70 -2.40 -4.92
C ILE A 116 -6.63 -1.17 -4.96
N LEU A 117 -7.20 -0.88 -6.12
CA LEU A 117 -8.11 0.25 -6.27
C LEU A 117 -9.34 0.09 -5.38
N ARG A 118 -9.94 -1.10 -5.37
CA ARG A 118 -11.09 -1.42 -4.52
C ARG A 118 -10.75 -1.23 -3.04
N GLY A 119 -9.62 -1.79 -2.61
CA GLY A 119 -9.16 -1.66 -1.22
C GLY A 119 -8.88 -0.22 -0.83
N CYS A 120 -8.22 0.54 -1.70
CA CYS A 120 -7.93 1.95 -1.45
C CYS A 120 -9.18 2.81 -1.37
N ARG A 121 -10.18 2.55 -2.22
CA ARG A 121 -11.45 3.28 -2.18
C ARG A 121 -12.19 3.05 -0.87
N VAL A 122 -12.29 1.80 -0.43
CA VAL A 122 -12.95 1.46 0.84
C VAL A 122 -12.20 2.08 2.01
N LEU A 123 -10.87 1.98 2.01
CA LEU A 123 -10.03 2.57 3.05
C LEU A 123 -10.21 4.09 3.12
N LEU A 124 -10.19 4.77 1.98
CA LEU A 124 -10.38 6.23 1.92
C LEU A 124 -11.74 6.63 2.48
N ASP A 125 -12.81 5.91 2.13
CA ASP A 125 -14.14 6.18 2.64
C ASP A 125 -14.20 6.04 4.17
N LYS A 126 -13.60 4.97 4.71
CA LYS A 126 -13.57 4.74 6.16
C LYS A 126 -12.78 5.82 6.90
N LEU A 127 -11.61 6.19 6.39
CA LEU A 127 -10.78 7.22 7.00
C LEU A 127 -11.44 8.60 6.92
N THR A 128 -12.16 8.87 5.86
CA THR A 128 -12.90 10.13 5.68
C THR A 128 -14.00 10.28 6.73
N ILE A 129 -14.69 9.18 7.08
CA ILE A 129 -15.72 9.19 8.12
C ILE A 129 -15.10 9.47 9.50
N GLU A 130 -13.90 8.98 9.76
CA GLU A 130 -13.19 9.19 11.03
C GLU A 130 -12.67 10.63 11.22
N LEU A 131 -12.54 11.36 10.13
CA LEU A 131 -12.10 12.76 10.17
C LEU A 131 -13.25 13.66 10.60
#